data_d4146e34e14060623ab2bbd8849d9cb5
#
_entry.id   d4146e34e14060623ab2bbd8849d9cb5
#
_cell.length_a   1.000
_cell.length_b   1.000
_cell.length_c   1.000
_cell.angle_alpha   90.00
_cell.angle_beta   90.00
_cell.angle_gamma   90.00
#
_symmetry.space_group_name_H-M   'P 1'
#
loop_
_entity.id
_entity.type
_entity.pdbx_description
1 polymer ?
#
loop_
_entity_poly.entity_id
_entity_poly.type
_entity_poly.pdbx_seq_one_letter_code
_entity_poly.pdbx_strand_id
1 'polypeptide(L)'
;MKPLIKICGINDFNVLQKLVSIDNINYLGFIFYEKSIRNVSPEFLEQVKEFEFKGKRPVCVYVNSDQDFIKETSSYFKDPILQFHGDETIDFCDSFDNEFWKVLRVKNQINVDEIVKYEKASGILFENYKKDQPGGTGESFDWSLINSVKDLDMKIILSGGINCENVDNAKDINPWCLDINSGVESSPGVKNIDLIKQLLDKINL
;
A
#
# COMPACT_ATOMS: atom_id res chain seq x y z
N MET A 1 -2.43 12.15 15.71
CA MET A 1 -2.07 12.79 14.40
C MET A 1 -2.94 12.18 13.32
N LYS A 2 -3.39 12.97 12.32
CA LYS A 2 -4.18 12.41 11.23
C LYS A 2 -3.31 11.48 10.36
N PRO A 3 -3.75 10.25 10.06
CA PRO A 3 -2.96 9.34 9.24
C PRO A 3 -2.82 9.85 7.80
N LEU A 4 -1.71 9.54 7.17
CA LEU A 4 -1.55 9.66 5.71
C LEU A 4 -2.40 8.60 5.02
N ILE A 5 -2.75 8.84 3.76
CA ILE A 5 -3.64 7.95 3.00
C ILE A 5 -2.95 7.43 1.75
N LYS A 6 -2.97 6.13 1.58
CA LYS A 6 -2.59 5.44 0.34
C LYS A 6 -3.82 4.79 -0.28
N ILE A 7 -4.05 5.04 -1.57
CA ILE A 7 -5.00 4.29 -2.38
C ILE A 7 -4.21 3.32 -3.26
N CYS A 8 -4.42 2.02 -3.04
CA CYS A 8 -3.64 0.95 -3.66
C CYS A 8 -4.42 0.23 -4.77
N GLY A 9 -3.71 -0.41 -5.70
CA GLY A 9 -4.28 -1.23 -6.77
C GLY A 9 -4.93 -0.41 -7.87
N ILE A 10 -4.27 0.69 -8.27
CA ILE A 10 -4.70 1.55 -9.38
C ILE A 10 -4.14 0.95 -10.67
N ASN A 11 -5.04 0.60 -11.60
CA ASN A 11 -4.72 0.01 -12.90
C ASN A 11 -5.57 0.58 -14.05
N ASP A 12 -6.31 1.66 -13.79
CA ASP A 12 -7.07 2.42 -14.77
C ASP A 12 -6.59 3.88 -14.76
N PHE A 13 -6.18 4.38 -15.93
CA PHE A 13 -5.60 5.71 -16.06
C PHE A 13 -6.63 6.83 -15.81
N ASN A 14 -7.91 6.63 -16.18
CA ASN A 14 -8.96 7.61 -15.89
C ASN A 14 -9.20 7.73 -14.37
N VAL A 15 -9.09 6.61 -13.65
CA VAL A 15 -9.14 6.60 -12.19
C VAL A 15 -7.95 7.37 -11.62
N LEU A 16 -6.72 7.11 -12.10
CA LEU A 16 -5.52 7.81 -11.68
C LEU A 16 -5.67 9.33 -11.85
N GLN A 17 -6.14 9.80 -13.01
CA GLN A 17 -6.36 11.22 -13.30
C GLN A 17 -7.33 11.89 -12.30
N LYS A 18 -8.36 11.16 -11.86
CA LYS A 18 -9.29 11.65 -10.82
C LYS A 18 -8.64 11.69 -9.45
N LEU A 19 -7.89 10.64 -9.06
CA LEU A 19 -7.27 10.51 -7.74
C LEU A 19 -6.21 11.58 -7.48
N VAL A 20 -5.42 11.98 -8.48
CA VAL A 20 -4.40 13.01 -8.29
C VAL A 20 -5.00 14.39 -7.98
N SER A 21 -6.27 14.60 -8.26
CA SER A 21 -7.00 15.85 -7.99
C SER A 21 -7.77 15.82 -6.67
N ILE A 22 -7.76 14.71 -5.93
CA ILE A 22 -8.42 14.59 -4.62
C ILE A 22 -7.39 14.94 -3.54
N ASP A 23 -7.71 15.93 -2.72
CA ASP A 23 -6.89 16.29 -1.54
C ASP A 23 -6.84 15.13 -0.53
N ASN A 24 -5.86 15.18 0.38
CA ASN A 24 -5.67 14.19 1.45
C ASN A 24 -5.33 12.76 1.02
N ILE A 25 -5.09 12.49 -0.27
CA ILE A 25 -4.40 11.29 -0.73
C ILE A 25 -2.91 11.63 -0.83
N ASN A 26 -2.06 10.84 -0.18
CA ASN A 26 -0.62 11.04 -0.13
C ASN A 26 0.13 10.09 -1.05
N TYR A 27 -0.35 8.85 -1.15
CA TYR A 27 0.29 7.76 -1.88
C TYR A 27 -0.67 7.09 -2.86
N LEU A 28 -0.15 6.69 -4.02
CA LEU A 28 -0.87 5.98 -5.07
C LEU A 28 -0.15 4.67 -5.37
N GLY A 29 -0.82 3.53 -5.13
CA GLY A 29 -0.22 2.20 -5.22
C GLY A 29 -0.52 1.51 -6.54
N PHE A 30 0.53 0.97 -7.18
CA PHE A 30 0.51 0.27 -8.46
C PHE A 30 1.05 -1.13 -8.27
N ILE A 31 0.28 -2.17 -8.60
CA ILE A 31 0.62 -3.57 -8.32
C ILE A 31 1.25 -4.20 -9.56
N PHE A 32 2.47 -4.72 -9.39
CA PHE A 32 3.24 -5.45 -10.39
C PHE A 32 3.31 -6.93 -9.98
N TYR A 33 2.18 -7.62 -10.13
CA TYR A 33 2.03 -9.04 -9.83
C TYR A 33 0.99 -9.65 -10.76
N GLU A 34 1.41 -10.45 -11.73
CA GLU A 34 0.58 -10.98 -12.81
C GLU A 34 -0.68 -11.75 -12.34
N LYS A 35 -0.61 -12.39 -11.16
CA LYS A 35 -1.75 -13.12 -10.59
C LYS A 35 -2.78 -12.19 -9.94
N SER A 36 -2.48 -10.89 -9.81
CA SER A 36 -3.40 -9.91 -9.28
C SER A 36 -4.33 -9.39 -10.36
N ILE A 37 -5.64 -9.36 -10.07
CA ILE A 37 -6.62 -8.68 -10.93
C ILE A 37 -6.39 -7.16 -11.02
N ARG A 38 -5.51 -6.62 -10.17
CA ARG A 38 -5.12 -5.21 -10.11
C ARG A 38 -3.73 -4.97 -10.69
N ASN A 39 -3.20 -5.98 -11.41
CA ASN A 39 -1.90 -5.84 -12.06
C ASN A 39 -1.91 -4.69 -13.06
N VAL A 40 -0.84 -3.92 -13.07
CA VAL A 40 -0.63 -2.82 -14.02
C VAL A 40 -0.29 -3.42 -15.39
N SER A 41 -0.94 -2.92 -16.45
CA SER A 41 -0.63 -3.34 -17.82
C SER A 41 0.50 -2.50 -18.43
N PRO A 42 1.19 -3.02 -19.46
CA PRO A 42 2.18 -2.24 -20.21
C PRO A 42 1.61 -0.93 -20.79
N GLU A 43 0.38 -0.96 -21.28
CA GLU A 43 -0.29 0.22 -21.85
C GLU A 43 -0.52 1.30 -20.78
N PHE A 44 -0.83 0.90 -19.54
CA PHE A 44 -0.93 1.83 -18.43
C PHE A 44 0.44 2.47 -18.11
N LEU A 45 1.52 1.70 -18.15
CA LEU A 45 2.87 2.20 -17.89
C LEU A 45 3.28 3.30 -18.88
N GLU A 46 2.99 3.12 -20.16
CA GLU A 46 3.27 4.16 -21.15
C GLU A 46 2.49 5.46 -20.88
N GLN A 47 1.28 5.36 -20.32
CA GLN A 47 0.47 6.54 -19.98
C GLN A 47 1.00 7.28 -18.74
N VAL A 48 1.69 6.61 -17.81
CA VAL A 48 2.20 7.25 -16.58
C VAL A 48 3.60 7.81 -16.72
N LYS A 49 4.33 7.51 -17.79
CA LYS A 49 5.74 7.85 -17.99
C LYS A 49 6.07 9.35 -17.82
N GLU A 50 5.15 10.22 -18.24
CA GLU A 50 5.30 11.68 -18.10
C GLU A 50 4.12 12.29 -17.29
N PHE A 51 3.43 11.44 -16.52
CA PHE A 51 2.25 11.86 -15.79
C PHE A 51 2.60 12.64 -14.52
N GLU A 52 1.93 13.77 -14.33
CA GLU A 52 2.09 14.65 -13.18
C GLU A 52 1.28 14.16 -11.98
N PHE A 53 1.94 13.63 -10.97
CA PHE A 53 1.32 13.10 -9.75
C PHE A 53 0.85 14.17 -8.75
N LYS A 54 1.07 15.46 -9.03
CA LYS A 54 0.61 16.61 -8.22
C LYS A 54 0.96 16.49 -6.73
N GLY A 55 2.21 16.09 -6.45
CA GLY A 55 2.73 15.93 -5.09
C GLY A 55 2.35 14.62 -4.39
N LYS A 56 1.55 13.76 -5.00
CA LYS A 56 1.31 12.41 -4.50
C LYS A 56 2.44 11.48 -4.91
N ARG A 57 2.88 10.61 -3.99
CA ARG A 57 4.03 9.75 -4.24
C ARG A 57 3.60 8.38 -4.77
N PRO A 58 4.16 7.89 -5.88
CA PRO A 58 3.89 6.54 -6.39
C PRO A 58 4.47 5.47 -5.44
N VAL A 59 3.75 4.36 -5.29
CA VAL A 59 4.20 3.17 -4.56
C VAL A 59 4.07 1.96 -5.48
N CYS A 60 5.19 1.40 -5.90
CA CYS A 60 5.24 0.23 -6.76
C CYS A 60 5.27 -1.05 -5.91
N VAL A 61 4.25 -1.88 -6.03
CA VAL A 61 4.04 -3.07 -5.19
C VAL A 61 4.49 -4.32 -5.92
N TYR A 62 5.43 -5.06 -5.34
CA TYR A 62 6.04 -6.26 -5.89
C TYR A 62 5.84 -7.47 -4.98
N VAL A 63 5.76 -8.66 -5.57
CA VAL A 63 5.65 -9.94 -4.87
C VAL A 63 6.69 -10.90 -5.45
N ASN A 64 7.82 -11.07 -4.78
CA ASN A 64 8.91 -11.96 -5.18
C ASN A 64 9.37 -11.76 -6.64
N SER A 65 9.35 -10.52 -7.11
CA SER A 65 9.80 -10.14 -8.45
C SER A 65 11.32 -10.10 -8.54
N ASP A 66 11.88 -10.35 -9.72
CA ASP A 66 13.32 -10.21 -9.94
C ASP A 66 13.75 -8.73 -9.99
N GLN A 67 15.05 -8.48 -9.82
CA GLN A 67 15.60 -7.15 -9.70
C GLN A 67 15.48 -6.33 -11.00
N ASP A 68 15.63 -6.97 -12.16
CA ASP A 68 15.59 -6.28 -13.45
C ASP A 68 14.17 -5.82 -13.76
N PHE A 69 13.17 -6.66 -13.50
CA PHE A 69 11.75 -6.30 -13.62
C PHE A 69 11.36 -5.14 -12.69
N ILE A 70 11.85 -5.15 -11.44
CA ILE A 70 11.59 -4.05 -10.50
C ILE A 70 12.21 -2.74 -10.99
N LYS A 71 13.47 -2.76 -11.43
CA LYS A 71 14.17 -1.59 -11.98
C LYS A 71 13.49 -1.04 -13.22
N GLU A 72 13.13 -1.92 -14.16
CA GLU A 72 12.43 -1.55 -15.38
C GLU A 72 11.10 -0.86 -15.06
N THR A 73 10.22 -1.54 -14.34
CA THR A 73 8.86 -1.05 -14.10
C THR A 73 8.79 0.15 -13.16
N SER A 74 9.67 0.24 -12.16
CA SER A 74 9.74 1.41 -11.28
C SER A 74 10.27 2.66 -11.99
N SER A 75 11.09 2.50 -13.05
CA SER A 75 11.66 3.62 -13.81
C SER A 75 10.62 4.47 -14.54
N TYR A 76 9.40 3.97 -14.73
CA TYR A 76 8.29 4.74 -15.30
C TYR A 76 7.75 5.82 -14.33
N PHE A 77 8.13 5.77 -13.06
CA PHE A 77 7.64 6.67 -12.02
C PHE A 77 8.78 7.54 -11.48
N LYS A 78 8.47 8.79 -11.21
CA LYS A 78 9.44 9.69 -10.59
C LYS A 78 9.48 9.43 -9.06
N ASP A 79 10.66 9.07 -8.53
CA ASP A 79 10.92 8.84 -7.11
C ASP A 79 9.89 7.90 -6.43
N PRO A 80 9.66 6.69 -6.98
CA PRO A 80 8.70 5.77 -6.39
C PRO A 80 9.24 5.14 -5.11
N ILE A 81 8.31 4.77 -4.20
CA ILE A 81 8.62 3.85 -3.10
C ILE A 81 8.42 2.42 -3.62
N LEU A 82 9.35 1.53 -3.32
CA LEU A 82 9.21 0.10 -3.60
C LEU A 82 8.53 -0.59 -2.42
N GLN A 83 7.36 -1.19 -2.63
CA GLN A 83 6.68 -1.97 -1.59
C GLN A 83 6.89 -3.46 -1.83
N PHE A 84 7.65 -4.11 -0.97
CA PHE A 84 7.93 -5.54 -1.02
C PHE A 84 6.87 -6.32 -0.24
N HIS A 85 6.01 -7.01 -0.97
CA HIS A 85 4.81 -7.67 -0.45
C HIS A 85 4.94 -9.20 -0.37
N GLY A 86 6.03 -9.75 -0.87
CA GLY A 86 6.37 -11.17 -0.83
C GLY A 86 7.29 -11.53 0.34
N ASP A 87 8.14 -12.52 0.11
CA ASP A 87 9.08 -13.04 1.09
C ASP A 87 10.53 -12.56 0.80
N GLU A 88 10.64 -11.34 0.20
CA GLU A 88 11.91 -10.72 -0.14
C GLU A 88 12.76 -10.52 1.12
N THR A 89 14.05 -10.90 1.04
CA THR A 89 15.01 -10.72 2.14
C THR A 89 15.38 -9.25 2.31
N ILE A 90 15.91 -8.90 3.49
CA ILE A 90 16.39 -7.54 3.73
C ILE A 90 17.51 -7.15 2.75
N ASP A 91 18.45 -8.04 2.48
CA ASP A 91 19.55 -7.78 1.54
C ASP A 91 19.03 -7.48 0.12
N PHE A 92 17.96 -8.18 -0.28
CA PHE A 92 17.30 -7.90 -1.56
C PHE A 92 16.60 -6.53 -1.54
N CYS A 93 15.83 -6.23 -0.50
CA CYS A 93 15.12 -4.95 -0.38
C CYS A 93 16.10 -3.76 -0.36
N ASP A 94 17.24 -3.92 0.32
CA ASP A 94 18.26 -2.89 0.50
C ASP A 94 19.20 -2.76 -0.74
N SER A 95 19.06 -3.62 -1.73
CA SER A 95 19.87 -3.56 -2.95
C SER A 95 19.42 -2.50 -3.96
N PHE A 96 18.34 -1.77 -3.66
CA PHE A 96 17.81 -0.68 -4.47
C PHE A 96 18.12 0.67 -3.82
N ASP A 97 18.35 1.69 -4.65
CA ASP A 97 18.57 3.08 -4.17
C ASP A 97 17.27 3.77 -3.72
N ASN A 98 16.12 3.16 -4.00
CA ASN A 98 14.81 3.70 -3.67
C ASN A 98 14.49 3.49 -2.18
N GLU A 99 13.70 4.40 -1.59
CA GLU A 99 12.99 4.08 -0.35
C GLU A 99 12.11 2.85 -0.54
N PHE A 100 12.04 2.02 0.49
CA PHE A 100 11.16 0.85 0.43
C PHE A 100 10.28 0.69 1.67
N TRP A 101 9.13 0.06 1.47
CA TRP A 101 8.24 -0.45 2.50
C TRP A 101 8.26 -1.97 2.50
N LYS A 102 8.26 -2.59 3.68
CA LYS A 102 8.11 -4.05 3.80
C LYS A 102 6.73 -4.39 4.34
N VAL A 103 6.08 -5.37 3.71
CA VAL A 103 4.82 -5.93 4.18
C VAL A 103 5.10 -7.11 5.09
N LEU A 104 4.49 -7.09 6.28
CA LEU A 104 4.48 -8.18 7.24
C LEU A 104 3.04 -8.67 7.44
N ARG A 105 2.83 -9.96 7.21
CA ARG A 105 1.50 -10.57 7.32
C ARG A 105 1.22 -11.00 8.74
N VAL A 106 0.16 -10.45 9.34
CA VAL A 106 -0.24 -10.71 10.73
C VAL A 106 -1.29 -11.82 10.78
N LYS A 107 -1.04 -12.81 11.63
CA LYS A 107 -2.00 -13.88 11.91
C LYS A 107 -2.61 -13.70 13.31
N ASN A 108 -1.87 -14.07 14.35
CA ASN A 108 -2.33 -14.04 15.74
C ASN A 108 -1.43 -13.16 16.63
N GLN A 109 -0.27 -12.76 16.14
CA GLN A 109 0.71 -11.94 16.84
C GLN A 109 1.62 -11.23 15.83
N ILE A 110 2.25 -10.15 16.27
CA ILE A 110 3.31 -9.46 15.53
C ILE A 110 4.65 -9.87 16.13
N ASN A 111 5.58 -10.29 15.28
CA ASN A 111 6.92 -10.65 15.68
C ASN A 111 7.85 -9.42 15.57
N VAL A 112 8.24 -8.86 16.71
CA VAL A 112 9.12 -7.69 16.79
C VAL A 112 10.50 -8.00 16.18
N ASP A 113 11.04 -9.20 16.41
CA ASP A 113 12.36 -9.58 15.87
C ASP A 113 12.36 -9.62 14.33
N GLU A 114 11.22 -9.87 13.72
CA GLU A 114 11.08 -9.80 12.28
C GLU A 114 11.05 -8.36 11.78
N ILE A 115 10.39 -7.47 12.49
CA ILE A 115 10.33 -6.04 12.17
C ILE A 115 11.73 -5.42 12.19
N VAL A 116 12.51 -5.70 13.26
CA VAL A 116 13.84 -5.13 13.47
C VAL A 116 14.81 -5.50 12.33
N LYS A 117 14.62 -6.64 11.67
CA LYS A 117 15.42 -7.01 10.47
C LYS A 117 15.30 -5.98 9.35
N TYR A 118 14.14 -5.30 9.24
CA TYR A 118 13.87 -4.31 8.20
C TYR A 118 13.99 -2.86 8.72
N GLU A 119 14.95 -2.58 9.62
CA GLU A 119 15.18 -1.25 10.21
C GLU A 119 15.45 -0.14 9.18
N LYS A 120 15.95 -0.49 8.00
CA LYS A 120 16.16 0.44 6.88
C LYS A 120 14.90 0.72 6.07
N ALA A 121 13.81 -0.03 6.28
CA ALA A 121 12.55 0.26 5.61
C ALA A 121 12.02 1.62 6.04
N SER A 122 11.60 2.45 5.09
CA SER A 122 10.97 3.73 5.39
C SER A 122 9.52 3.59 5.90
N GLY A 123 9.00 2.37 5.97
CA GLY A 123 7.72 2.01 6.57
C GLY A 123 7.49 0.50 6.60
N ILE A 124 6.78 0.03 7.63
CA ILE A 124 6.33 -1.36 7.76
C ILE A 124 4.81 -1.41 7.62
N LEU A 125 4.34 -2.18 6.65
CA LEU A 125 2.93 -2.37 6.39
C LEU A 125 2.46 -3.69 7.00
N PHE A 126 1.43 -3.61 7.82
CA PHE A 126 0.77 -4.77 8.41
C PHE A 126 -0.52 -5.10 7.68
N GLU A 127 -0.64 -6.34 7.23
CA GLU A 127 -1.80 -6.85 6.52
C GLU A 127 -2.24 -8.20 7.08
N ASN A 128 -3.49 -8.58 6.83
CA ASN A 128 -4.03 -9.88 7.25
C ASN A 128 -3.31 -11.04 6.55
N TYR A 129 -2.92 -12.06 7.33
CA TYR A 129 -2.39 -13.31 6.79
C TYR A 129 -3.52 -14.15 6.19
N LYS A 130 -3.39 -14.52 4.93
CA LYS A 130 -4.20 -15.58 4.31
C LYS A 130 -3.29 -16.57 3.61
N LYS A 131 -3.54 -17.86 3.86
CA LYS A 131 -2.77 -18.92 3.23
C LYS A 131 -2.92 -18.84 1.70
N ASP A 132 -1.81 -18.96 0.98
CA ASP A 132 -1.74 -19.01 -0.49
C ASP A 132 -2.26 -17.74 -1.22
N GLN A 133 -2.49 -16.62 -0.50
CA GLN A 133 -2.92 -15.37 -1.10
C GLN A 133 -2.13 -14.17 -0.55
N PRO A 134 -1.17 -13.63 -1.29
CA PRO A 134 -0.46 -12.41 -0.91
C PRO A 134 -1.35 -11.20 -1.16
N GLY A 135 -2.02 -10.71 -0.10
CA GLY A 135 -2.78 -9.47 -0.12
C GLY A 135 -4.16 -9.49 -0.78
N GLY A 136 -4.87 -8.38 -0.65
CA GLY A 136 -6.15 -8.13 -1.34
C GLY A 136 -7.34 -8.98 -0.88
N THR A 137 -7.28 -9.56 0.32
CA THR A 137 -8.33 -10.46 0.83
C THR A 137 -9.63 -9.76 1.20
N GLY A 138 -9.57 -8.44 1.48
CA GLY A 138 -10.70 -7.67 2.00
C GLY A 138 -11.05 -7.97 3.47
N GLU A 139 -10.29 -8.85 4.14
CA GLU A 139 -10.47 -9.22 5.55
C GLU A 139 -9.47 -8.45 6.42
N SER A 140 -9.89 -8.02 7.61
CA SER A 140 -9.02 -7.42 8.62
C SER A 140 -8.50 -8.47 9.60
N PHE A 141 -7.31 -8.25 10.13
CA PHE A 141 -6.83 -8.94 11.32
C PHE A 141 -7.23 -8.14 12.58
N ASP A 142 -6.94 -8.66 13.75
CA ASP A 142 -7.12 -7.91 15.01
C ASP A 142 -6.12 -6.73 15.06
N TRP A 143 -6.57 -5.55 14.68
CA TRP A 143 -5.74 -4.35 14.63
C TRP A 143 -5.18 -3.93 15.99
N SER A 144 -5.76 -4.38 17.11
CA SER A 144 -5.23 -4.11 18.44
C SER A 144 -3.81 -4.67 18.65
N LEU A 145 -3.41 -5.67 17.85
CA LEU A 145 -2.04 -6.23 17.85
C LEU A 145 -0.97 -5.20 17.50
N ILE A 146 -1.32 -4.15 16.75
CA ILE A 146 -0.43 -3.02 16.43
C ILE A 146 0.06 -2.30 17.69
N ASN A 147 -0.71 -2.34 18.79
CA ASN A 147 -0.29 -1.72 20.04
C ASN A 147 1.04 -2.29 20.59
N SER A 148 1.35 -3.55 20.26
CA SER A 148 2.61 -4.19 20.68
C SER A 148 3.88 -3.61 20.03
N VAL A 149 3.71 -2.81 18.96
CA VAL A 149 4.82 -2.25 18.16
C VAL A 149 4.79 -0.72 18.06
N LYS A 150 3.85 -0.06 18.75
CA LYS A 150 3.71 1.41 18.70
C LYS A 150 4.92 2.18 19.22
N ASP A 151 5.67 1.58 20.13
CA ASP A 151 6.85 2.22 20.75
C ASP A 151 8.12 2.06 19.90
N LEU A 152 8.04 1.33 18.79
CA LEU A 152 9.13 1.25 17.83
C LEU A 152 9.19 2.56 17.02
N ASP A 153 10.43 3.08 16.83
CA ASP A 153 10.66 4.26 15.99
C ASP A 153 10.53 3.91 14.50
N MET A 154 9.32 3.54 14.09
CA MET A 154 9.01 3.09 12.73
C MET A 154 7.67 3.65 12.25
N LYS A 155 7.58 3.93 10.96
CA LYS A 155 6.34 4.34 10.31
C LYS A 155 5.45 3.10 10.11
N ILE A 156 4.38 3.02 10.88
CA ILE A 156 3.41 1.91 10.81
C ILE A 156 2.35 2.23 9.77
N ILE A 157 2.21 1.35 8.79
CA ILE A 157 1.18 1.42 7.76
C ILE A 157 0.17 0.31 8.04
N LEU A 158 -1.09 0.68 8.25
CA LEU A 158 -2.17 -0.26 8.49
C LEU A 158 -2.90 -0.56 7.19
N SER A 159 -3.04 -1.85 6.87
CA SER A 159 -3.77 -2.36 5.71
C SER A 159 -4.69 -3.52 6.10
N GLY A 160 -5.45 -4.02 5.13
CA GLY A 160 -6.35 -5.18 5.29
C GLY A 160 -7.78 -4.78 5.59
N GLY A 161 -8.65 -4.81 4.57
CA GLY A 161 -10.09 -4.68 4.68
C GLY A 161 -10.63 -3.32 5.12
N ILE A 162 -9.82 -2.26 5.11
CA ILE A 162 -10.25 -0.91 5.50
C ILE A 162 -11.30 -0.40 4.52
N ASN A 163 -12.47 0.02 5.05
CA ASN A 163 -13.61 0.51 4.30
C ASN A 163 -14.39 1.56 5.12
N CYS A 164 -15.50 2.07 4.56
CA CYS A 164 -16.32 3.09 5.23
C CYS A 164 -16.95 2.63 6.56
N GLU A 165 -17.10 1.34 6.82
CA GLU A 165 -17.74 0.82 8.02
C GLU A 165 -16.78 0.72 9.20
N ASN A 166 -15.47 0.47 8.92
CA ASN A 166 -14.46 0.19 9.94
C ASN A 166 -13.33 1.21 10.01
N VAL A 167 -13.32 2.24 9.17
CA VAL A 167 -12.23 3.22 9.11
C VAL A 167 -12.04 3.99 10.43
N ASP A 168 -13.09 4.19 11.21
CA ASP A 168 -12.95 4.84 12.52
C ASP A 168 -12.13 3.98 13.48
N ASN A 169 -12.37 2.66 13.51
CA ASN A 169 -11.55 1.73 14.29
C ASN A 169 -10.09 1.72 13.81
N ALA A 170 -9.86 1.84 12.48
CA ALA A 170 -8.51 1.93 11.92
C ALA A 170 -7.80 3.24 12.33
N LYS A 171 -8.53 4.37 12.43
CA LYS A 171 -8.02 5.65 12.94
C LYS A 171 -7.61 5.56 14.41
N ASP A 172 -8.40 4.86 15.23
CA ASP A 172 -8.16 4.71 16.68
C ASP A 172 -6.85 3.98 16.98
N ILE A 173 -6.37 3.16 16.05
CA ILE A 173 -5.03 2.57 16.11
C ILE A 173 -3.94 3.63 16.01
N ASN A 174 -4.25 4.82 15.46
CA ASN A 174 -3.31 5.91 15.22
C ASN A 174 -2.08 5.50 14.38
N PRO A 175 -2.26 4.80 13.24
CA PRO A 175 -1.15 4.45 12.36
C PRO A 175 -0.60 5.70 11.67
N TRP A 176 0.66 5.62 11.19
CA TRP A 176 1.23 6.68 10.37
C TRP A 176 0.51 6.82 9.01
N CYS A 177 0.10 5.69 8.40
CA CYS A 177 -0.61 5.67 7.12
C CYS A 177 -1.68 4.58 7.10
N LEU A 178 -2.80 4.84 6.43
CA LEU A 178 -3.82 3.86 6.07
C LEU A 178 -3.65 3.47 4.60
N ASP A 179 -3.47 2.18 4.32
CA ASP A 179 -3.41 1.62 2.97
C ASP A 179 -4.75 0.99 2.59
N ILE A 180 -5.45 1.62 1.66
CA ILE A 180 -6.82 1.30 1.28
C ILE A 180 -6.84 0.74 -0.13
N ASN A 181 -7.41 -0.45 -0.30
CA ASN A 181 -7.48 -1.13 -1.59
C ASN A 181 -8.92 -1.54 -1.93
N SER A 182 -9.35 -2.76 -1.56
CA SER A 182 -10.65 -3.32 -1.94
C SER A 182 -11.84 -2.61 -1.30
N GLY A 183 -11.69 -2.00 -0.14
CA GLY A 183 -12.78 -1.31 0.57
C GLY A 183 -13.34 -0.07 -0.13
N VAL A 184 -12.72 0.35 -1.23
CA VAL A 184 -13.17 1.47 -2.08
C VAL A 184 -13.38 1.03 -3.54
N GLU A 185 -13.71 -0.23 -3.75
CA GLU A 185 -14.03 -0.82 -5.06
C GLU A 185 -15.54 -1.08 -5.18
N SER A 186 -16.09 -0.85 -6.37
CA SER A 186 -17.48 -1.23 -6.70
C SER A 186 -17.60 -2.71 -7.06
N SER A 187 -16.52 -3.27 -7.61
CA SER A 187 -16.32 -4.70 -7.85
C SER A 187 -14.81 -4.99 -7.84
N PRO A 188 -14.37 -6.23 -7.68
CA PRO A 188 -12.95 -6.56 -7.58
C PRO A 188 -12.10 -5.93 -8.70
N GLY A 189 -11.14 -5.08 -8.34
CA GLY A 189 -10.26 -4.36 -9.26
C GLY A 189 -10.81 -3.05 -9.81
N VAL A 190 -12.07 -2.67 -9.53
CA VAL A 190 -12.70 -1.44 -10.06
C VAL A 190 -12.86 -0.41 -8.96
N LYS A 191 -11.99 0.59 -8.93
CA LYS A 191 -12.04 1.68 -7.94
C LYS A 191 -13.27 2.56 -8.13
N ASN A 192 -13.93 2.91 -7.03
CA ASN A 192 -15.09 3.80 -6.99
C ASN A 192 -14.71 5.13 -6.34
N ILE A 193 -14.75 6.21 -7.12
CA ILE A 193 -14.35 7.55 -6.68
C ILE A 193 -15.26 8.08 -5.57
N ASP A 194 -16.54 7.76 -5.59
CA ASP A 194 -17.48 8.25 -4.57
C ASP A 194 -17.27 7.53 -3.23
N LEU A 195 -16.96 6.21 -3.25
CA LEU A 195 -16.56 5.48 -2.05
C LEU A 195 -15.26 6.02 -1.48
N ILE A 196 -14.28 6.37 -2.34
CA ILE A 196 -13.01 6.98 -1.89
C ILE A 196 -13.30 8.32 -1.19
N LYS A 197 -14.11 9.20 -1.78
CA LYS A 197 -14.47 10.49 -1.16
C LYS A 197 -15.20 10.30 0.16
N GLN A 198 -16.20 9.41 0.22
CA GLN A 198 -16.93 9.09 1.45
C GLN A 198 -16.01 8.61 2.57
N LEU A 199 -15.04 7.75 2.23
CA LEU A 199 -14.06 7.26 3.19
C LEU A 199 -13.12 8.38 3.67
N LEU A 200 -12.65 9.22 2.76
CA LEU A 200 -11.81 10.38 3.09
C LEU A 200 -12.56 11.38 3.98
N ASP A 201 -13.85 11.63 3.74
CA ASP A 201 -14.66 12.49 4.58
C ASP A 201 -14.74 11.96 6.01
N LYS A 202 -14.94 10.65 6.19
CA LYS A 202 -14.92 10.00 7.53
C LYS A 202 -13.54 10.08 8.20
N ILE A 203 -12.45 9.98 7.46
CA ILE A 203 -11.11 10.14 8.01
C ILE A 203 -10.86 11.59 8.44
N ASN A 204 -11.50 12.55 7.77
CA ASN A 204 -11.32 13.97 8.02
C ASN A 204 -12.14 14.51 9.21
N LEU A 205 -13.19 13.79 9.63
CA LEU A 205 -13.97 14.08 10.83
C LEU A 205 -13.24 13.65 12.10
#